data_480a1200ffe5fdd9ca34b2bccd148ca1
#
_entry.id   480a1200ffe5fdd9ca34b2bccd148ca1
#
_cell.length_a   1.000
_cell.length_b   1.000
_cell.length_c   1.000
_cell.angle_alpha   90.00
_cell.angle_beta   90.00
_cell.angle_gamma   90.00
#
_symmetry.space_group_name_H-M   'P 1'
#
loop_
_entity.id
_entity.type
_entity.pdbx_description
1 polymer ?
#
loop_
_entity_poly.entity_id
_entity_poly.type
_entity_poly.pdbx_seq_one_letter_code
_entity_poly.pdbx_strand_id
1 'polypeptide(L)'
;IEAKSLPFTIIVQYAGYNTKELKIIELPTIAKPLQITIAIGEEKVLSEVVVTSRRRIEKVQDVPIAISVVTGKQAEQAGAFNVNRIKELVPSVQLYSSNPRNTGINIRSLGSPYGLTNDGIDPGVGFYVDGVYYARPAATTLDFIDVERIEVLRGPQGSLFGKNTTSGAFNITSRKPSFTSAADFEVSYGNFAFLQAKASVTGALSEKIAGRLSFSGTQRDGLIENIVTGRATNTLNNQGVRGQLLYTPSERTNITFAADITTQRPDGYAQVVAGVAPTLRAPYRQFDAIIADLNYQLPTTNAFERIIDHDTPWRSGQDLGGASLNVDTKIGSGTLTSTTAWRFWTWDPSNDRDFTGLQVLAKSQNPSRQTQFTQEVRYAGQLTSKISGVVGVFFIDQTSKTNGTEESGNAQWRFSQSTTNTALWSTPGLFEGYGIKTNAKIHSTSTAVFGQIDWAITERLHILPGLRYNYDSKDADYYRVTYGGLQTTDPALIAIKKSVYSDQAFVAGDDDTDFSGNLTVNYKVSDKVNA
;
A
#
# COMPACT_ATOMS: atom_id res chain seq x y z
N ILE A 1 -1.14 45.83 24.22
CA ILE A 1 -1.60 45.99 22.82
C ILE A 1 -1.81 47.49 22.60
N GLU A 2 -0.94 48.10 21.83
CA GLU A 2 -1.14 49.48 21.39
C GLU A 2 -2.07 49.48 20.16
N ALA A 3 -3.29 49.89 20.33
CA ALA A 3 -4.25 50.05 19.24
C ALA A 3 -4.08 51.42 18.57
N LYS A 4 -3.78 51.44 17.28
CA LYS A 4 -3.54 52.69 16.52
C LYS A 4 -4.80 53.47 16.14
N SER A 5 -5.97 52.84 16.17
CA SER A 5 -7.28 53.51 15.89
C SER A 5 -8.47 52.65 16.36
N LEU A 6 -9.57 53.30 16.68
CA LEU A 6 -10.88 52.68 16.91
C LEU A 6 -11.75 52.80 15.64
N PRO A 7 -12.63 51.83 15.34
CA PRO A 7 -12.85 50.55 16.05
C PRO A 7 -11.84 49.47 15.62
N PHE A 8 -11.54 48.50 16.51
CA PHE A 8 -10.78 47.31 16.20
C PHE A 8 -11.44 46.05 16.78
N THR A 9 -11.10 44.88 16.26
CA THR A 9 -11.66 43.61 16.74
C THR A 9 -10.57 42.84 17.53
N ILE A 10 -10.96 42.38 18.72
CA ILE A 10 -10.16 41.45 19.52
C ILE A 10 -10.71 40.04 19.30
N ILE A 11 -9.86 39.09 18.94
CA ILE A 11 -10.18 37.67 18.87
C ILE A 11 -9.57 37.01 20.10
N VAL A 12 -10.43 36.45 20.95
CA VAL A 12 -9.98 35.72 22.15
C VAL A 12 -10.15 34.24 21.90
N GLN A 13 -9.02 33.53 21.96
CA GLN A 13 -8.96 32.07 21.79
C GLN A 13 -8.28 31.44 23.00
N TYR A 14 -8.87 30.39 23.54
CA TYR A 14 -8.28 29.57 24.59
C TYR A 14 -8.66 28.11 24.36
N ALA A 15 -7.73 27.18 24.59
CA ALA A 15 -7.98 25.76 24.37
C ALA A 15 -9.16 25.27 25.24
N GLY A 16 -10.15 24.63 24.60
CA GLY A 16 -11.38 24.16 25.26
C GLY A 16 -12.50 25.20 25.39
N TYR A 17 -12.33 26.39 24.83
CA TYR A 17 -13.36 27.45 24.87
C TYR A 17 -13.71 27.91 23.45
N ASN A 18 -14.95 28.41 23.27
CA ASN A 18 -15.37 28.98 22.01
C ASN A 18 -14.60 30.28 21.70
N THR A 19 -14.11 30.41 20.48
CA THR A 19 -13.52 31.66 20.01
C THR A 19 -14.56 32.78 20.09
N LYS A 20 -14.18 33.89 20.71
CA LYS A 20 -15.03 35.05 20.82
C LYS A 20 -14.42 36.26 20.13
N GLU A 21 -15.16 36.84 19.22
CA GLU A 21 -14.80 38.11 18.57
C GLU A 21 -15.52 39.27 19.23
N LEU A 22 -14.78 40.31 19.56
CA LEU A 22 -15.30 41.52 20.21
C LEU A 22 -14.86 42.75 19.43
N LYS A 23 -15.81 43.52 18.95
CA LYS A 23 -15.53 44.80 18.31
C LYS A 23 -15.41 45.88 19.38
N ILE A 24 -14.23 46.45 19.56
CA ILE A 24 -13.94 47.49 20.50
C ILE A 24 -14.17 48.84 19.82
N ILE A 25 -15.16 49.56 20.31
CA ILE A 25 -15.56 50.89 19.82
C ILE A 25 -15.12 52.02 20.76
N GLU A 26 -14.89 51.69 22.05
CA GLU A 26 -14.34 52.56 23.08
C GLU A 26 -13.22 51.85 23.83
N LEU A 27 -12.16 52.58 24.22
CA LEU A 27 -11.09 52.00 25.02
C LEU A 27 -11.56 51.75 26.46
N PRO A 28 -11.29 50.58 27.04
CA PRO A 28 -11.58 50.28 28.43
C PRO A 28 -10.75 51.20 29.33
N THR A 29 -11.34 51.62 30.45
CA THR A 29 -10.68 52.45 31.47
C THR A 29 -10.53 51.64 32.76
N ILE A 30 -9.67 52.13 33.70
CA ILE A 30 -9.48 51.48 35.00
C ILE A 30 -10.80 51.36 35.77
N ALA A 31 -11.69 52.36 35.62
CA ALA A 31 -13.02 52.39 36.25
C ALA A 31 -14.03 51.48 35.50
N LYS A 32 -13.75 51.13 34.25
CA LYS A 32 -14.64 50.31 33.39
C LYS A 32 -13.80 49.31 32.58
N PRO A 33 -13.28 48.28 33.25
CA PRO A 33 -12.43 47.29 32.57
C PRO A 33 -13.24 46.44 31.59
N LEU A 34 -12.66 46.07 30.49
CA LEU A 34 -13.22 45.11 29.54
C LEU A 34 -13.25 43.71 30.18
N GLN A 35 -14.44 43.22 30.53
CA GLN A 35 -14.62 41.84 30.97
C GLN A 35 -15.01 40.99 29.78
N ILE A 36 -14.20 39.95 29.50
CA ILE A 36 -14.44 39.01 28.42
C ILE A 36 -14.78 37.66 29.04
N THR A 37 -16.04 37.28 28.99
CA THR A 37 -16.47 35.93 29.36
C THR A 37 -16.42 35.07 28.13
N ILE A 38 -15.58 34.03 28.14
CA ILE A 38 -15.56 32.98 27.13
C ILE A 38 -16.32 31.78 27.67
N ALA A 39 -17.25 31.26 26.88
CA ALA A 39 -17.95 30.02 27.20
C ALA A 39 -17.02 28.84 26.95
N ILE A 40 -17.08 27.84 27.85
CA ILE A 40 -16.48 26.54 27.54
C ILE A 40 -17.04 26.14 26.19
N GLY A 41 -16.15 25.81 25.25
CA GLY A 41 -16.58 25.29 23.96
C GLY A 41 -17.52 24.14 24.27
N GLU A 42 -18.73 24.17 23.75
CA GLU A 42 -19.49 22.93 23.63
C GLU A 42 -18.50 21.93 23.06
N GLU A 43 -18.37 20.76 23.70
CA GLU A 43 -17.61 19.65 23.08
C GLU A 43 -17.99 19.74 21.62
N LYS A 44 -17.00 20.05 20.75
CA LYS A 44 -17.20 19.89 19.31
C LYS A 44 -17.70 18.48 19.21
N VAL A 45 -18.99 18.30 19.01
CA VAL A 45 -19.57 17.01 18.69
C VAL A 45 -18.66 16.53 17.58
N LEU A 46 -17.79 15.57 17.91
CA LEU A 46 -16.80 15.05 17.01
C LEU A 46 -17.55 14.81 15.73
N SER A 47 -17.24 15.55 14.67
CA SER A 47 -17.98 15.50 13.42
C SER A 47 -18.14 14.02 13.10
N GLU A 48 -19.39 13.57 13.07
CA GLU A 48 -19.78 12.18 13.05
C GLU A 48 -18.96 11.46 11.97
N VAL A 49 -18.11 10.51 12.39
CA VAL A 49 -17.19 9.84 11.46
C VAL A 49 -18.00 8.93 10.58
N VAL A 50 -18.08 9.26 9.30
CA VAL A 50 -18.73 8.42 8.30
C VAL A 50 -17.71 7.51 7.62
N VAL A 51 -18.17 6.34 7.25
CA VAL A 51 -17.36 5.30 6.58
C VAL A 51 -18.08 4.79 5.33
N THR A 52 -17.33 4.14 4.46
CA THR A 52 -17.84 3.51 3.23
C THR A 52 -17.58 2.00 3.19
N SER A 53 -17.27 1.43 4.33
CA SER A 53 -16.90 0.03 4.51
C SER A 53 -17.95 -1.00 4.06
N ARG A 54 -19.23 -0.61 4.01
CA ARG A 54 -20.29 -1.48 3.46
C ARG A 54 -20.76 -1.02 2.07
N ARG A 55 -19.87 -0.37 1.30
CA ARG A 55 -20.17 0.15 -0.04
C ARG A 55 -21.29 1.21 -0.08
N ARG A 56 -21.64 1.78 1.07
CA ARG A 56 -22.57 2.89 1.28
C ARG A 56 -22.04 3.80 2.39
N ILE A 57 -22.47 5.06 2.40
CA ILE A 57 -22.06 6.04 3.42
C ILE A 57 -22.87 5.78 4.68
N GLU A 58 -22.20 5.48 5.79
CA GLU A 58 -22.80 5.17 7.09
C GLU A 58 -21.97 5.77 8.23
N LYS A 59 -22.61 5.98 9.39
CA LYS A 59 -21.91 6.35 10.61
C LYS A 59 -21.09 5.16 11.10
N VAL A 60 -19.85 5.38 11.52
CA VAL A 60 -18.97 4.31 11.98
C VAL A 60 -19.59 3.50 13.13
N GLN A 61 -20.38 4.15 14.00
CA GLN A 61 -21.03 3.50 15.13
C GLN A 61 -22.17 2.55 14.73
N ASP A 62 -22.76 2.76 13.56
CA ASP A 62 -23.87 1.93 13.06
C ASP A 62 -23.38 0.75 12.23
N VAL A 63 -22.06 0.65 11.99
CA VAL A 63 -21.45 -0.41 11.17
C VAL A 63 -21.04 -1.57 12.06
N PRO A 64 -21.67 -2.76 11.94
CA PRO A 64 -21.36 -3.92 12.76
C PRO A 64 -20.13 -4.69 12.25
N ILE A 65 -19.04 -3.99 11.98
CA ILE A 65 -17.75 -4.51 11.53
C ILE A 65 -16.65 -3.91 12.41
N ALA A 66 -15.66 -4.73 12.76
CA ALA A 66 -14.49 -4.24 13.46
C ALA A 66 -13.67 -3.32 12.54
N ILE A 67 -13.83 -2.02 12.67
CA ILE A 67 -13.19 -1.01 11.83
C ILE A 67 -12.38 -0.04 12.68
N SER A 68 -11.23 0.41 12.15
CA SER A 68 -10.49 1.56 12.66
C SER A 68 -10.47 2.62 11.58
N VAL A 69 -10.73 3.86 11.95
CA VAL A 69 -10.72 5.00 11.04
C VAL A 69 -9.63 5.96 11.46
N VAL A 70 -8.74 6.30 10.54
CA VAL A 70 -7.71 7.33 10.68
C VAL A 70 -8.04 8.43 9.68
N THR A 71 -8.32 9.64 10.17
CA THR A 71 -8.54 10.78 9.29
C THR A 71 -7.22 11.24 8.66
N GLY A 72 -7.27 11.86 7.48
CA GLY A 72 -6.08 12.43 6.84
C GLY A 72 -5.33 13.37 7.77
N LYS A 73 -6.05 14.20 8.53
CA LYS A 73 -5.45 15.11 9.52
C LYS A 73 -4.73 14.37 10.66
N GLN A 74 -5.29 13.26 11.17
CA GLN A 74 -4.60 12.44 12.17
C GLN A 74 -3.34 11.78 11.59
N ALA A 75 -3.41 11.28 10.36
CA ALA A 75 -2.24 10.73 9.67
C ALA A 75 -1.15 11.80 9.46
N GLU A 76 -1.52 12.99 9.02
CA GLU A 76 -0.62 14.14 8.86
C GLU A 76 0.05 14.52 10.18
N GLN A 77 -0.73 14.70 11.26
CA GLN A 77 -0.21 15.03 12.59
C GLN A 77 0.72 13.98 13.19
N ALA A 78 0.51 12.70 12.85
CA ALA A 78 1.36 11.59 13.27
C ALA A 78 2.57 11.37 12.35
N GLY A 79 2.72 12.15 11.27
CA GLY A 79 3.75 11.92 10.25
C GLY A 79 3.59 10.60 9.50
N ALA A 80 2.36 10.06 9.47
CA ALA A 80 2.05 8.80 8.79
C ALA A 80 1.76 9.06 7.31
N PHE A 81 2.79 9.05 6.49
CA PHE A 81 2.70 9.40 5.06
C PHE A 81 2.47 8.20 4.13
N ASN A 82 2.48 6.96 4.64
CA ASN A 82 2.14 5.74 3.90
C ASN A 82 1.58 4.66 4.83
N VAL A 83 1.16 3.52 4.28
CA VAL A 83 0.56 2.42 5.07
C VAL A 83 1.52 1.87 6.11
N ASN A 84 2.83 1.86 5.84
CA ASN A 84 3.81 1.38 6.81
C ASN A 84 3.82 2.23 8.10
N ARG A 85 3.49 3.51 8.02
CA ARG A 85 3.36 4.40 9.18
C ARG A 85 1.99 4.29 9.86
N ILE A 86 0.95 3.87 9.14
CA ILE A 86 -0.39 3.67 9.71
C ILE A 86 -0.40 2.58 10.80
N LYS A 87 0.50 1.59 10.73
CA LYS A 87 0.64 0.57 11.80
C LYS A 87 0.89 1.17 13.19
N GLU A 88 1.49 2.37 13.25
CA GLU A 88 1.74 3.08 14.51
C GLU A 88 0.43 3.63 15.14
N LEU A 89 -0.58 3.90 14.30
CA LEU A 89 -1.91 4.38 14.71
C LEU A 89 -2.93 3.23 14.84
N VAL A 90 -2.70 2.11 14.15
CA VAL A 90 -3.60 0.94 14.13
C VAL A 90 -2.80 -0.31 14.47
N PRO A 91 -2.65 -0.65 15.77
CA PRO A 91 -1.77 -1.73 16.23
C PRO A 91 -2.09 -3.13 15.69
N SER A 92 -3.30 -3.35 15.18
CA SER A 92 -3.69 -4.61 14.54
C SER A 92 -3.06 -4.83 13.16
N VAL A 93 -2.46 -3.78 12.58
CA VAL A 93 -1.81 -3.81 11.27
C VAL A 93 -0.33 -4.08 11.45
N GLN A 94 0.17 -5.02 10.67
CA GLN A 94 1.59 -5.30 10.54
C GLN A 94 1.96 -5.21 9.06
N LEU A 95 3.01 -4.49 8.76
CA LEU A 95 3.55 -4.39 7.41
C LEU A 95 5.03 -4.73 7.47
N TYR A 96 5.42 -5.66 6.63
CA TYR A 96 6.81 -6.01 6.35
C TYR A 96 7.08 -5.79 4.87
N SER A 97 8.15 -5.10 4.55
CA SER A 97 8.58 -4.87 3.18
C SER A 97 10.10 -4.96 3.10
N SER A 98 10.59 -5.98 2.40
CA SER A 98 12.02 -6.07 2.04
C SER A 98 12.30 -5.38 0.70
N ASN A 99 11.28 -5.20 -0.12
CA ASN A 99 11.25 -4.42 -1.36
C ASN A 99 9.77 -4.29 -1.81
N PRO A 100 9.44 -3.45 -2.80
CA PRO A 100 8.06 -3.23 -3.23
C PRO A 100 7.28 -4.51 -3.59
N ARG A 101 7.89 -5.46 -4.29
CA ARG A 101 7.24 -6.72 -4.64
C ARG A 101 7.02 -7.61 -3.42
N ASN A 102 8.02 -7.69 -2.54
CA ASN A 102 7.98 -8.54 -1.35
C ASN A 102 7.41 -7.77 -0.15
N THR A 103 6.27 -7.14 -0.33
CA THR A 103 5.54 -6.44 0.72
C THR A 103 4.40 -7.31 1.21
N GLY A 104 4.41 -7.62 2.50
CA GLY A 104 3.36 -8.36 3.20
C GLY A 104 2.60 -7.46 4.14
N ILE A 105 1.27 -7.48 4.01
CA ILE A 105 0.37 -6.79 4.92
C ILE A 105 -0.42 -7.83 5.69
N ASN A 106 -0.46 -7.68 7.01
CA ASN A 106 -1.22 -8.53 7.89
C ASN A 106 -2.15 -7.70 8.77
N ILE A 107 -3.34 -8.23 9.04
CA ILE A 107 -4.27 -7.70 10.02
C ILE A 107 -4.53 -8.80 11.04
N ARG A 108 -4.26 -8.55 12.33
CA ARG A 108 -4.32 -9.55 13.39
C ARG A 108 -3.47 -10.80 13.10
N SER A 109 -2.27 -10.60 12.55
CA SER A 109 -1.30 -11.64 12.15
C SER A 109 -1.77 -12.55 11.01
N LEU A 110 -2.87 -12.25 10.33
CA LEU A 110 -3.37 -12.94 9.14
C LEU A 110 -3.15 -12.08 7.90
N GLY A 111 -2.84 -12.70 6.75
CA GLY A 111 -2.61 -11.99 5.50
C GLY A 111 -1.49 -12.61 4.67
N SER A 112 -0.44 -11.86 4.39
CA SER A 112 0.72 -12.29 3.61
C SER A 112 2.00 -12.18 4.45
N PRO A 113 2.31 -13.15 5.33
CA PRO A 113 3.35 -13.00 6.37
C PRO A 113 4.76 -12.87 5.81
N TYR A 114 5.02 -13.41 4.63
CA TYR A 114 6.37 -13.41 4.01
C TYR A 114 6.49 -12.52 2.78
N GLY A 115 5.48 -11.68 2.52
CA GLY A 115 5.37 -10.94 1.28
C GLY A 115 5.03 -11.83 0.08
N LEU A 116 4.90 -11.22 -1.08
CA LEU A 116 4.62 -11.93 -2.33
C LEU A 116 5.94 -12.21 -3.04
N THR A 117 6.50 -13.39 -2.85
CA THR A 117 7.79 -13.78 -3.43
C THR A 117 7.73 -14.01 -4.95
N ASN A 118 6.54 -14.09 -5.52
CA ASN A 118 6.32 -14.11 -6.97
C ASN A 118 5.04 -13.35 -7.34
N ASP A 119 4.91 -12.98 -8.60
CA ASP A 119 3.80 -12.17 -9.10
C ASP A 119 2.49 -12.95 -9.30
N GLY A 120 2.50 -14.27 -9.08
CA GLY A 120 1.31 -15.15 -9.15
C GLY A 120 0.57 -15.29 -7.82
N ILE A 121 1.18 -14.85 -6.70
CA ILE A 121 0.57 -14.94 -5.38
C ILE A 121 -0.34 -13.73 -5.14
N ASP A 122 -1.53 -13.99 -4.64
CA ASP A 122 -2.49 -12.96 -4.24
C ASP A 122 -2.35 -12.60 -2.75
N PRO A 123 -2.57 -11.31 -2.36
CA PRO A 123 -2.50 -10.88 -0.96
C PRO A 123 -3.71 -11.35 -0.16
N GLY A 124 -3.57 -11.47 1.16
CA GLY A 124 -4.70 -11.76 2.07
C GLY A 124 -5.40 -10.52 2.62
N VAL A 125 -4.87 -9.32 2.33
CA VAL A 125 -5.45 -8.02 2.71
C VAL A 125 -5.71 -7.21 1.46
N GLY A 126 -6.96 -6.80 1.25
CA GLY A 126 -7.36 -5.95 0.14
C GLY A 126 -6.90 -4.50 0.30
N PHE A 127 -6.55 -3.86 -0.80
CA PHE A 127 -6.15 -2.45 -0.81
C PHE A 127 -6.97 -1.67 -1.83
N TYR A 128 -7.70 -0.67 -1.37
CA TYR A 128 -8.63 0.11 -2.18
C TYR A 128 -8.36 1.60 -2.01
N VAL A 129 -8.37 2.34 -3.12
CA VAL A 129 -8.33 3.81 -3.13
C VAL A 129 -9.50 4.32 -3.95
N ASP A 130 -10.38 5.11 -3.36
CA ASP A 130 -11.63 5.64 -3.97
C ASP A 130 -12.50 4.55 -4.63
N GLY A 131 -12.57 3.38 -3.99
CA GLY A 131 -13.33 2.23 -4.48
C GLY A 131 -12.62 1.38 -5.53
N VAL A 132 -11.48 1.81 -6.05
CA VAL A 132 -10.65 1.04 -7.00
C VAL A 132 -9.76 0.06 -6.26
N TYR A 133 -9.81 -1.21 -6.62
CA TYR A 133 -8.91 -2.23 -6.10
C TYR A 133 -7.51 -2.12 -6.70
N TYR A 134 -6.48 -2.25 -5.86
CA TYR A 134 -5.08 -2.29 -6.24
C TYR A 134 -4.52 -3.70 -5.99
N ALA A 135 -4.25 -4.43 -7.05
CA ALA A 135 -3.85 -5.84 -6.95
C ALA A 135 -2.43 -6.03 -6.42
N ARG A 136 -1.57 -5.01 -6.50
CA ARG A 136 -0.17 -5.12 -6.03
C ARG A 136 0.00 -4.51 -4.63
N PRO A 137 0.53 -5.29 -3.67
CA PRO A 137 0.84 -4.77 -2.33
C PRO A 137 1.90 -3.66 -2.35
N ALA A 138 2.69 -3.56 -3.41
CA ALA A 138 3.62 -2.45 -3.64
C ALA A 138 2.97 -1.06 -3.51
N ALA A 139 1.68 -0.93 -3.83
CA ALA A 139 0.92 0.31 -3.65
C ALA A 139 0.95 0.83 -2.20
N THR A 140 1.12 -0.04 -1.22
CA THR A 140 1.13 0.33 0.21
C THR A 140 2.44 0.94 0.68
N THR A 141 3.51 0.86 -0.12
CA THR A 141 4.81 1.47 0.16
C THR A 141 4.92 2.90 -0.36
N LEU A 142 3.96 3.32 -1.19
CA LEU A 142 3.93 4.65 -1.79
C LEU A 142 3.30 5.67 -0.83
N ASP A 143 3.70 6.93 -1.00
CA ASP A 143 3.18 8.01 -0.18
C ASP A 143 1.71 8.30 -0.48
N PHE A 144 0.97 8.65 0.55
CA PHE A 144 -0.41 9.10 0.40
C PHE A 144 -0.46 10.45 -0.32
N ILE A 145 -1.36 10.55 -1.29
CA ILE A 145 -1.65 11.81 -1.97
C ILE A 145 -3.02 12.29 -1.50
N ASP A 146 -3.04 13.32 -0.64
CA ASP A 146 -4.22 14.09 -0.29
C ASP A 146 -5.39 13.22 0.24
N VAL A 147 -5.11 12.44 1.28
CA VAL A 147 -6.05 11.51 1.89
C VAL A 147 -7.06 12.25 2.78
N GLU A 148 -8.33 11.92 2.67
CA GLU A 148 -9.40 12.34 3.56
C GLU A 148 -9.50 11.43 4.78
N ARG A 149 -9.52 10.09 4.55
CA ARG A 149 -9.57 9.07 5.60
C ARG A 149 -9.06 7.72 5.13
N ILE A 150 -8.64 6.93 6.09
CA ILE A 150 -8.20 5.55 5.92
C ILE A 150 -9.06 4.68 6.83
N GLU A 151 -9.79 3.75 6.26
CA GLU A 151 -10.61 2.77 6.95
C GLU A 151 -9.86 1.44 6.94
N VAL A 152 -9.58 0.87 8.11
CA VAL A 152 -8.97 -0.46 8.26
C VAL A 152 -10.03 -1.43 8.76
N LEU A 153 -10.53 -2.26 7.85
CA LEU A 153 -11.52 -3.29 8.12
C LEU A 153 -10.80 -4.54 8.60
N ARG A 154 -11.18 -5.04 9.75
CA ARG A 154 -10.54 -6.19 10.40
C ARG A 154 -11.42 -7.43 10.33
N GLY A 155 -10.86 -8.53 9.84
CA GLY A 155 -11.55 -9.78 9.60
C GLY A 155 -12.01 -9.90 8.14
N PRO A 156 -12.54 -11.08 7.75
CA PRO A 156 -12.92 -11.38 6.37
C PRO A 156 -13.92 -10.39 5.78
N GLN A 157 -13.66 -9.90 4.59
CA GLN A 157 -14.50 -8.95 3.84
C GLN A 157 -14.92 -9.51 2.47
N GLY A 158 -14.87 -10.82 2.28
CA GLY A 158 -15.11 -11.49 0.99
C GLY A 158 -16.43 -11.15 0.34
N SER A 159 -17.52 -10.99 1.11
CA SER A 159 -18.86 -10.73 0.57
C SER A 159 -19.01 -9.40 -0.17
N LEU A 160 -18.39 -8.32 0.30
CA LEU A 160 -18.53 -6.98 -0.31
C LEU A 160 -17.28 -6.50 -1.05
N PHE A 161 -16.09 -6.85 -0.55
CA PHE A 161 -14.83 -6.47 -1.17
C PHE A 161 -14.27 -7.55 -2.11
N GLY A 162 -14.64 -8.81 -1.88
CA GLY A 162 -14.29 -9.91 -2.77
C GLY A 162 -12.95 -10.54 -2.48
N LYS A 163 -12.32 -11.07 -3.52
CA LYS A 163 -11.04 -11.80 -3.41
C LYS A 163 -9.97 -10.97 -2.69
N ASN A 164 -9.01 -11.68 -2.10
CA ASN A 164 -7.84 -11.07 -1.46
C ASN A 164 -8.17 -10.22 -0.22
N THR A 165 -9.28 -10.52 0.47
CA THR A 165 -9.72 -9.83 1.69
C THR A 165 -10.03 -10.80 2.85
N THR A 166 -9.30 -11.91 2.91
CA THR A 166 -9.50 -12.95 3.92
C THR A 166 -9.18 -12.47 5.34
N SER A 167 -8.27 -11.52 5.47
CA SER A 167 -7.82 -10.95 6.76
C SER A 167 -8.38 -9.55 7.03
N GLY A 168 -8.85 -8.88 5.97
CA GLY A 168 -9.37 -7.54 6.04
C GLY A 168 -9.08 -6.70 4.81
N ALA A 169 -9.32 -5.41 4.92
CA ALA A 169 -9.08 -4.48 3.83
C ALA A 169 -8.67 -3.09 4.33
N PHE A 170 -7.86 -2.40 3.54
CA PHE A 170 -7.67 -0.96 3.59
C PHE A 170 -8.59 -0.31 2.56
N ASN A 171 -9.42 0.63 3.01
CA ASN A 171 -10.26 1.44 2.17
C ASN A 171 -9.90 2.91 2.37
N ILE A 172 -9.17 3.46 1.40
CA ILE A 172 -8.65 4.83 1.45
C ILE A 172 -9.56 5.72 0.61
N THR A 173 -9.97 6.85 1.17
CA THR A 173 -10.71 7.87 0.46
C THR A 173 -9.84 9.11 0.33
N SER A 174 -9.64 9.59 -0.91
CA SER A 174 -8.97 10.86 -1.16
C SER A 174 -9.92 12.05 -0.99
N ARG A 175 -9.37 13.24 -0.72
CA ARG A 175 -10.16 14.48 -0.70
C ARG A 175 -10.71 14.74 -2.12
N LYS A 176 -11.99 15.03 -2.20
CA LYS A 176 -12.68 15.25 -3.49
C LYS A 176 -12.55 16.71 -3.95
N PRO A 177 -12.73 16.98 -5.27
CA PRO A 177 -12.89 18.34 -5.76
C PRO A 177 -14.04 19.07 -5.07
N SER A 178 -13.85 20.34 -4.80
CA SER A 178 -14.84 21.24 -4.18
C SER A 178 -15.09 22.45 -5.08
N PHE A 179 -16.33 22.92 -5.11
CA PHE A 179 -16.66 24.19 -5.76
C PHE A 179 -16.17 25.40 -4.96
N THR A 180 -15.92 25.24 -3.66
CA THR A 180 -15.27 26.24 -2.85
C THR A 180 -13.77 26.18 -3.05
N SER A 181 -13.16 27.30 -3.45
CA SER A 181 -11.72 27.39 -3.64
C SER A 181 -10.97 27.22 -2.32
N ALA A 182 -9.99 26.32 -2.32
CA ALA A 182 -9.11 26.10 -1.18
C ALA A 182 -7.73 25.66 -1.69
N ALA A 183 -6.70 25.97 -0.91
CA ALA A 183 -5.33 25.49 -1.15
C ALA A 183 -4.71 25.15 0.20
N ASP A 184 -4.03 24.01 0.22
CA ASP A 184 -3.28 23.53 1.38
C ASP A 184 -1.84 23.24 0.94
N PHE A 185 -0.88 23.56 1.78
CA PHE A 185 0.50 23.13 1.60
C PHE A 185 1.14 22.80 2.93
N GLU A 186 2.06 21.85 2.92
CA GLU A 186 2.85 21.44 4.08
C GLU A 186 4.28 21.16 3.63
N VAL A 187 5.25 21.64 4.39
CA VAL A 187 6.67 21.31 4.22
C VAL A 187 7.21 20.86 5.56
N SER A 188 7.84 19.68 5.56
CA SER A 188 8.49 19.11 6.73
C SER A 188 9.97 18.88 6.44
N TYR A 189 10.82 19.22 7.38
CA TYR A 189 12.26 19.00 7.32
C TYR A 189 12.74 18.26 8.56
N GLY A 190 13.73 17.38 8.42
CA GLY A 190 14.23 16.57 9.53
C GLY A 190 15.65 16.04 9.32
N ASN A 191 16.08 15.14 10.20
CA ASN A 191 17.38 14.50 10.15
C ASN A 191 17.59 13.72 8.84
N PHE A 192 18.84 13.51 8.43
CA PHE A 192 19.24 12.84 7.19
C PHE A 192 18.70 13.57 5.94
N ALA A 193 18.71 14.90 5.96
CA ALA A 193 18.14 15.74 4.91
C ALA A 193 16.70 15.34 4.52
N PHE A 194 15.92 14.83 5.49
CA PHE A 194 14.52 14.52 5.25
C PHE A 194 13.78 15.80 4.85
N LEU A 195 13.18 15.77 3.68
CA LEU A 195 12.32 16.83 3.15
C LEU A 195 11.02 16.19 2.63
N GLN A 196 9.90 16.65 3.14
CA GLN A 196 8.59 16.30 2.60
C GLN A 196 7.84 17.57 2.22
N ALA A 197 7.25 17.57 1.04
CA ALA A 197 6.37 18.64 0.57
C ALA A 197 5.06 18.04 0.11
N LYS A 198 3.95 18.62 0.56
CA LYS A 198 2.60 18.29 0.12
C LYS A 198 1.91 19.58 -0.29
N ALA A 199 1.13 19.51 -1.35
CA ALA A 199 0.33 20.64 -1.80
C ALA A 199 -0.97 20.16 -2.44
N SER A 200 -2.05 20.88 -2.24
CA SER A 200 -3.27 20.66 -2.97
C SER A 200 -4.01 21.96 -3.23
N VAL A 201 -4.69 22.02 -4.36
CA VAL A 201 -5.57 23.13 -4.74
C VAL A 201 -6.87 22.57 -5.30
N THR A 202 -7.99 23.17 -4.92
CA THR A 202 -9.32 22.84 -5.43
C THR A 202 -10.12 24.10 -5.69
N GLY A 203 -11.08 24.02 -6.59
CA GLY A 203 -12.01 25.12 -6.86
C GLY A 203 -12.94 24.83 -8.03
N ALA A 204 -13.93 25.70 -8.20
CA ALA A 204 -14.83 25.68 -9.36
C ALA A 204 -14.07 26.05 -10.63
N LEU A 205 -14.21 25.22 -11.67
CA LEU A 205 -13.79 25.52 -13.03
C LEU A 205 -14.97 26.07 -13.86
N SER A 206 -16.20 25.71 -13.47
CA SER A 206 -17.46 26.25 -13.97
C SER A 206 -18.55 26.01 -12.92
N GLU A 207 -19.79 26.43 -13.19
CA GLU A 207 -20.94 26.17 -12.30
C GLU A 207 -21.18 24.67 -12.02
N LYS A 208 -20.76 23.79 -12.93
CA LYS A 208 -20.99 22.34 -12.87
C LYS A 208 -19.72 21.51 -12.78
N ILE A 209 -18.55 22.12 -12.88
CA ILE A 209 -17.26 21.43 -12.88
C ILE A 209 -16.37 22.00 -11.78
N ALA A 210 -15.89 21.14 -10.89
CA ALA A 210 -14.85 21.46 -9.94
C ALA A 210 -13.60 20.62 -10.23
N GLY A 211 -12.43 21.20 -9.97
CA GLY A 211 -11.14 20.54 -10.10
C GLY A 211 -10.40 20.42 -8.79
N ARG A 212 -9.53 19.41 -8.67
CA ARG A 212 -8.55 19.28 -7.61
C ARG A 212 -7.23 18.76 -8.18
N LEU A 213 -6.13 19.41 -7.80
CA LEU A 213 -4.78 18.96 -8.12
C LEU A 213 -4.02 18.81 -6.81
N SER A 214 -3.36 17.67 -6.63
CA SER A 214 -2.64 17.34 -5.41
C SER A 214 -1.26 16.78 -5.73
N PHE A 215 -0.30 17.12 -4.90
CA PHE A 215 1.10 16.69 -4.98
C PHE A 215 1.57 16.18 -3.61
N SER A 216 2.42 15.16 -3.63
CA SER A 216 3.20 14.70 -2.48
C SER A 216 4.61 14.34 -2.93
N GLY A 217 5.62 14.81 -2.22
CA GLY A 217 7.01 14.46 -2.46
C GLY A 217 7.76 14.25 -1.16
N THR A 218 8.53 13.15 -1.06
CA THR A 218 9.32 12.83 0.12
C THR A 218 10.73 12.44 -0.31
N GLN A 219 11.73 13.07 0.27
CA GLN A 219 13.13 12.76 0.07
C GLN A 219 13.83 12.59 1.41
N ARG A 220 14.82 11.69 1.47
CA ARG A 220 15.71 11.51 2.63
C ARG A 220 16.98 10.80 2.18
N ASP A 221 18.11 11.20 2.74
CA ASP A 221 19.39 10.52 2.56
C ASP A 221 19.37 9.09 3.12
N GLY A 222 20.31 8.26 2.68
CA GLY A 222 20.46 6.89 3.14
C GLY A 222 20.75 6.79 4.63
N LEU A 223 20.40 5.65 5.21
CA LEU A 223 20.60 5.36 6.64
C LEU A 223 21.70 4.32 6.89
N ILE A 224 22.12 3.60 5.86
CA ILE A 224 23.10 2.51 5.94
C ILE A 224 24.27 2.89 5.05
N GLU A 225 25.47 2.91 5.62
CA GLU A 225 26.70 3.20 4.90
C GLU A 225 27.25 1.94 4.23
N ASN A 226 27.53 2.03 2.94
CA ASN A 226 28.25 1.00 2.22
C ASN A 226 29.73 1.39 2.14
N ILE A 227 30.59 0.68 2.88
CA ILE A 227 32.01 0.99 3.00
C ILE A 227 32.81 0.73 1.72
N VAL A 228 32.30 -0.09 0.80
CA VAL A 228 32.93 -0.36 -0.51
C VAL A 228 32.68 0.80 -1.47
N THR A 229 31.48 1.36 -1.48
CA THR A 229 31.10 2.43 -2.40
C THR A 229 31.26 3.82 -1.80
N GLY A 230 31.39 3.94 -0.48
CA GLY A 230 31.39 5.22 0.25
C GLY A 230 30.05 5.97 0.18
N ARG A 231 28.95 5.27 -0.11
CA ARG A 231 27.61 5.85 -0.24
C ARG A 231 26.66 5.31 0.83
N ALA A 232 25.80 6.19 1.32
CA ALA A 232 24.68 5.78 2.14
C ALA A 232 23.54 5.23 1.25
N THR A 233 22.93 4.13 1.63
CA THR A 233 21.82 3.46 0.94
C THR A 233 20.55 3.46 1.79
N ASN A 234 19.46 2.93 1.27
CA ASN A 234 18.10 3.03 1.84
C ASN A 234 17.60 4.48 1.86
N THR A 235 17.84 5.20 0.78
CA THR A 235 17.30 6.54 0.56
C THR A 235 15.78 6.52 0.39
N LEU A 236 15.14 7.66 0.58
CA LEU A 236 13.78 7.91 0.11
C LEU A 236 13.83 8.91 -1.04
N ASN A 237 13.09 8.64 -2.09
CA ASN A 237 12.87 9.56 -3.20
C ASN A 237 11.53 9.21 -3.86
N ASN A 238 10.46 9.76 -3.31
CA ASN A 238 9.07 9.49 -3.69
C ASN A 238 8.44 10.77 -4.21
N GLN A 239 7.67 10.68 -5.27
CA GLN A 239 6.90 11.78 -5.83
C GLN A 239 5.57 11.26 -6.33
N GLY A 240 4.50 11.98 -6.08
CA GLY A 240 3.16 11.64 -6.55
C GLY A 240 2.35 12.87 -6.92
N VAL A 241 1.59 12.74 -7.99
CA VAL A 241 0.65 13.76 -8.46
C VAL A 241 -0.70 13.09 -8.72
N ARG A 242 -1.78 13.77 -8.33
CA ARG A 242 -3.15 13.34 -8.58
C ARG A 242 -3.99 14.53 -9.06
N GLY A 243 -4.63 14.36 -10.20
CA GLY A 243 -5.64 15.28 -10.73
C GLY A 243 -7.04 14.68 -10.64
N GLN A 244 -8.02 15.48 -10.26
CA GLN A 244 -9.42 15.07 -10.20
C GLN A 244 -10.35 16.14 -10.81
N LEU A 245 -11.37 15.69 -11.51
CA LEU A 245 -12.45 16.53 -12.04
C LEU A 245 -13.80 15.97 -11.56
N LEU A 246 -14.60 16.79 -10.94
CA LEU A 246 -15.97 16.50 -10.56
C LEU A 246 -16.91 17.25 -11.52
N TYR A 247 -17.75 16.53 -12.22
CA TYR A 247 -18.83 17.08 -13.06
C TYR A 247 -20.18 16.73 -12.45
N THR A 248 -21.00 17.74 -12.18
CA THR A 248 -22.35 17.64 -11.62
C THR A 248 -23.38 18.09 -12.66
N PRO A 249 -23.71 17.23 -13.66
CA PRO A 249 -24.68 17.61 -14.72
C PRO A 249 -26.06 17.92 -14.15
N SER A 250 -26.43 17.32 -13.02
CA SER A 250 -27.69 17.50 -12.31
C SER A 250 -27.50 17.29 -10.81
N GLU A 251 -28.49 17.62 -9.99
CA GLU A 251 -28.50 17.35 -8.53
C GLU A 251 -28.51 15.85 -8.18
N ARG A 252 -28.76 15.00 -9.17
CA ARG A 252 -28.84 13.54 -8.97
C ARG A 252 -27.58 12.80 -9.41
N THR A 253 -26.74 13.42 -10.23
CA THR A 253 -25.62 12.73 -10.87
C THR A 253 -24.32 13.45 -10.59
N ASN A 254 -23.35 12.72 -10.07
CA ASN A 254 -21.96 13.13 -9.92
C ASN A 254 -21.06 12.22 -10.77
N ILE A 255 -20.20 12.80 -11.56
CA ILE A 255 -19.21 12.10 -12.36
C ILE A 255 -17.85 12.59 -11.92
N THR A 256 -17.03 11.69 -11.39
CA THR A 256 -15.67 12.00 -10.96
C THR A 256 -14.66 11.28 -11.83
N PHE A 257 -13.85 12.02 -12.55
CA PHE A 257 -12.66 11.50 -13.21
C PHE A 257 -11.44 11.78 -12.34
N ALA A 258 -10.58 10.77 -12.14
CA ALA A 258 -9.33 10.92 -11.44
C ALA A 258 -8.20 10.24 -12.22
N ALA A 259 -7.03 10.87 -12.23
CA ALA A 259 -5.80 10.28 -12.76
C ALA A 259 -4.64 10.59 -11.82
N ASP A 260 -3.75 9.62 -11.61
CA ASP A 260 -2.59 9.78 -10.76
C ASP A 260 -1.39 9.00 -11.27
N ILE A 261 -0.23 9.49 -10.87
CA ILE A 261 1.04 8.80 -11.02
C ILE A 261 1.89 9.03 -9.76
N THR A 262 2.50 7.97 -9.28
CA THR A 262 3.47 8.01 -8.19
C THR A 262 4.73 7.28 -8.63
N THR A 263 5.88 7.89 -8.39
CA THR A 263 7.20 7.33 -8.65
C THR A 263 7.97 7.19 -7.34
N GLN A 264 8.76 6.13 -7.24
CA GLN A 264 9.68 5.91 -6.13
C GLN A 264 11.03 5.46 -6.68
N ARG A 265 12.12 6.08 -6.24
CA ARG A 265 13.49 5.84 -6.75
C ARG A 265 14.50 5.76 -5.59
N PRO A 266 14.37 4.78 -4.66
CA PRO A 266 15.36 4.57 -3.62
C PRO A 266 16.62 3.91 -4.18
N ASP A 267 17.74 4.06 -3.49
CA ASP A 267 18.98 3.32 -3.79
C ASP A 267 18.89 1.83 -3.37
N GLY A 268 17.74 1.38 -2.95
CA GLY A 268 17.48 -0.01 -2.62
C GLY A 268 16.98 -0.25 -1.21
N TYR A 269 16.99 -1.52 -0.83
CA TYR A 269 16.48 -2.03 0.43
C TYR A 269 17.55 -2.88 1.13
N ALA A 270 18.76 -2.33 1.24
CA ALA A 270 19.88 -2.98 1.89
C ALA A 270 19.57 -3.36 3.34
N GLN A 271 20.12 -4.46 3.79
CA GLN A 271 19.95 -5.00 5.14
C GLN A 271 21.31 -5.20 5.80
N VAL A 272 21.39 -4.93 7.08
CA VAL A 272 22.60 -5.15 7.89
C VAL A 272 22.54 -6.54 8.50
N VAL A 273 23.65 -7.26 8.47
CA VAL A 273 23.77 -8.55 9.18
C VAL A 273 23.80 -8.29 10.69
N ALA A 274 22.80 -8.82 11.39
CA ALA A 274 22.68 -8.66 12.85
C ALA A 274 23.32 -9.82 13.63
N GLY A 275 23.73 -10.89 12.96
CA GLY A 275 24.38 -12.05 13.55
C GLY A 275 24.30 -13.28 12.65
N VAL A 276 25.06 -14.30 13.01
CA VAL A 276 25.09 -15.60 12.35
C VAL A 276 24.52 -16.64 13.29
N ALA A 277 23.54 -17.41 12.82
CA ALA A 277 22.94 -18.50 13.59
C ALA A 277 23.37 -19.85 13.02
N PRO A 278 23.71 -20.85 13.86
CA PRO A 278 23.98 -22.20 13.40
C PRO A 278 22.71 -22.81 12.77
N THR A 279 22.92 -23.63 11.75
CA THR A 279 21.84 -24.33 11.06
C THR A 279 21.98 -25.84 11.21
N LEU A 280 20.98 -26.64 10.77
CA LEU A 280 21.06 -28.10 10.72
C LEU A 280 21.92 -28.64 9.56
N ARG A 281 22.56 -27.76 8.78
CA ARG A 281 23.47 -28.15 7.69
C ARG A 281 24.77 -28.71 8.27
N ALA A 282 25.45 -29.54 7.48
CA ALA A 282 26.76 -30.07 7.83
C ALA A 282 27.76 -28.94 8.15
N PRO A 283 28.77 -29.18 9.02
CA PRO A 283 29.70 -28.13 9.48
C PRO A 283 30.34 -27.33 8.36
N TYR A 284 30.76 -27.98 7.27
CA TYR A 284 31.36 -27.30 6.10
C TYR A 284 30.37 -26.39 5.35
N ARG A 285 29.06 -26.51 5.60
CA ARG A 285 28.00 -25.70 5.00
C ARG A 285 27.47 -24.61 5.96
N GLN A 286 28.09 -24.44 7.11
CA GLN A 286 27.77 -23.32 8.00
C GLN A 286 28.39 -22.03 7.44
N PHE A 287 27.75 -20.89 7.71
CA PHE A 287 28.18 -19.62 7.16
C PHE A 287 29.64 -19.28 7.50
N ASP A 288 30.04 -19.46 8.75
CA ASP A 288 31.40 -19.17 9.22
C ASP A 288 32.45 -20.01 8.48
N ALA A 289 32.16 -21.29 8.20
CA ALA A 289 33.05 -22.15 7.41
C ALA A 289 33.14 -21.71 5.96
N ILE A 290 32.02 -21.25 5.38
CA ILE A 290 31.97 -20.75 4.01
C ILE A 290 32.83 -19.51 3.85
N ILE A 291 32.64 -18.51 4.72
CA ILE A 291 33.38 -17.24 4.63
C ILE A 291 34.86 -17.41 4.95
N ALA A 292 35.21 -18.35 5.86
CA ALA A 292 36.61 -18.66 6.16
C ALA A 292 37.33 -19.21 4.90
N ASP A 293 36.71 -20.14 4.16
CA ASP A 293 37.29 -20.70 2.92
C ASP A 293 37.40 -19.63 1.81
N LEU A 294 36.58 -18.61 1.82
CA LEU A 294 36.59 -17.48 0.88
C LEU A 294 37.46 -16.31 1.36
N ASN A 295 38.11 -16.45 2.53
CA ASN A 295 38.91 -15.40 3.17
C ASN A 295 38.13 -14.06 3.28
N TYR A 296 36.85 -14.17 3.68
CA TYR A 296 35.95 -13.02 3.86
C TYR A 296 35.60 -12.83 5.33
N GLN A 297 35.41 -11.59 5.71
CA GLN A 297 34.97 -11.19 7.04
C GLN A 297 33.84 -10.17 6.93
N LEU A 298 32.75 -10.40 7.67
CA LEU A 298 31.66 -9.43 7.77
C LEU A 298 32.16 -8.09 8.32
N PRO A 299 31.74 -6.95 7.75
CA PRO A 299 32.13 -5.64 8.26
C PRO A 299 31.65 -5.38 9.69
N THR A 300 30.48 -5.90 10.04
CA THR A 300 29.90 -5.83 11.38
C THR A 300 28.81 -6.89 11.57
N THR A 301 28.55 -7.26 12.81
CA THR A 301 27.34 -7.99 13.25
C THR A 301 26.47 -7.14 14.18
N ASN A 302 26.85 -5.89 14.42
CA ASN A 302 26.07 -4.93 15.18
C ASN A 302 25.19 -4.09 14.23
N ALA A 303 23.92 -4.42 14.15
CA ALA A 303 22.97 -3.73 13.25
C ALA A 303 22.86 -2.22 13.50
N PHE A 304 23.20 -1.74 14.70
CA PHE A 304 23.15 -0.31 15.03
C PHE A 304 24.31 0.50 14.45
N GLU A 305 25.39 -0.14 14.02
CA GLU A 305 26.47 0.53 13.27
C GLU A 305 26.03 0.92 11.87
N ARG A 306 25.03 0.21 11.32
CA ARG A 306 24.45 0.50 9.99
C ARG A 306 25.49 0.52 8.87
N ILE A 307 26.40 -0.44 8.89
CA ILE A 307 27.49 -0.60 7.92
C ILE A 307 27.26 -1.86 7.12
N ILE A 308 27.49 -1.79 5.82
CA ILE A 308 27.48 -2.90 4.86
C ILE A 308 28.66 -2.79 3.90
N ASP A 309 28.95 -3.88 3.20
CA ASP A 309 30.00 -3.96 2.18
C ASP A 309 29.48 -4.52 0.83
N HIS A 310 28.19 -4.43 0.58
CA HIS A 310 27.53 -4.97 -0.60
C HIS A 310 28.24 -4.53 -1.89
N ASP A 311 28.47 -5.50 -2.79
CA ASP A 311 29.24 -5.28 -4.01
C ASP A 311 28.36 -5.11 -5.27
N THR A 312 27.09 -5.54 -5.22
CA THR A 312 26.13 -5.33 -6.30
C THR A 312 25.37 -4.01 -6.12
N PRO A 313 25.34 -3.13 -7.15
CA PRO A 313 24.62 -1.86 -7.05
C PRO A 313 23.13 -2.06 -6.80
N TRP A 314 22.60 -1.36 -5.80
CA TRP A 314 21.18 -1.34 -5.47
C TRP A 314 20.38 -0.43 -6.40
N ARG A 315 19.24 -0.91 -6.86
CA ARG A 315 18.22 -0.15 -7.56
C ARG A 315 16.85 -0.75 -7.27
N SER A 316 15.87 0.09 -6.98
CA SER A 316 14.52 -0.40 -6.73
C SER A 316 13.45 0.63 -7.13
N GLY A 317 13.60 1.16 -8.35
CA GLY A 317 12.64 2.09 -8.91
C GLY A 317 11.29 1.43 -9.16
N GLN A 318 10.20 2.11 -8.77
CA GLN A 318 8.85 1.71 -9.14
C GLN A 318 8.00 2.90 -9.56
N ASP A 319 7.05 2.62 -10.45
CA ASP A 319 6.00 3.55 -10.85
C ASP A 319 4.64 2.87 -10.71
N LEU A 320 3.68 3.60 -10.18
CA LEU A 320 2.29 3.17 -10.08
C LEU A 320 1.41 4.32 -10.49
N GLY A 321 0.47 4.07 -11.38
CA GLY A 321 -0.41 5.11 -11.87
C GLY A 321 -1.64 4.55 -12.56
N GLY A 322 -2.49 5.46 -13.06
CA GLY A 322 -3.67 5.13 -13.84
C GLY A 322 -4.75 6.16 -13.77
N ALA A 323 -5.92 5.77 -14.22
CA ALA A 323 -7.10 6.62 -14.25
C ALA A 323 -8.35 5.85 -13.79
N SER A 324 -9.31 6.58 -13.25
CA SER A 324 -10.62 6.05 -12.88
C SER A 324 -11.74 7.02 -13.22
N LEU A 325 -12.89 6.46 -13.54
CA LEU A 325 -14.15 7.16 -13.74
C LEU A 325 -15.18 6.59 -12.78
N ASN A 326 -15.70 7.42 -11.91
CA ASN A 326 -16.79 7.10 -10.99
C ASN A 326 -18.04 7.88 -11.39
N VAL A 327 -19.16 7.19 -11.54
CA VAL A 327 -20.47 7.76 -11.84
C VAL A 327 -21.45 7.36 -10.76
N ASP A 328 -21.89 8.33 -9.97
CA ASP A 328 -22.92 8.15 -8.95
C ASP A 328 -24.21 8.81 -9.42
N THR A 329 -25.29 8.04 -9.52
CA THR A 329 -26.61 8.56 -9.92
C THR A 329 -27.69 8.11 -8.94
N LYS A 330 -28.43 9.06 -8.37
CA LYS A 330 -29.59 8.78 -7.51
C LYS A 330 -30.74 8.20 -8.34
N ILE A 331 -31.15 6.97 -8.02
CA ILE A 331 -32.27 6.26 -8.67
C ILE A 331 -33.23 5.79 -7.57
N GLY A 332 -34.44 6.33 -7.56
CA GLY A 332 -35.40 6.05 -6.50
C GLY A 332 -34.86 6.48 -5.14
N SER A 333 -34.86 5.57 -4.19
CA SER A 333 -34.35 5.75 -2.82
C SER A 333 -32.88 5.39 -2.65
N GLY A 334 -32.18 5.06 -3.72
CA GLY A 334 -30.78 4.64 -3.66
C GLY A 334 -29.89 5.33 -4.68
N THR A 335 -28.67 4.87 -4.74
CA THR A 335 -27.63 5.34 -5.67
C THR A 335 -27.11 4.17 -6.50
N LEU A 336 -27.14 4.33 -7.81
CA LEU A 336 -26.39 3.49 -8.74
C LEU A 336 -24.99 4.09 -8.88
N THR A 337 -23.97 3.30 -8.57
CA THR A 337 -22.56 3.66 -8.72
C THR A 337 -21.93 2.78 -9.78
N SER A 338 -21.22 3.39 -10.74
CA SER A 338 -20.34 2.69 -11.67
C SER A 338 -18.92 3.19 -11.48
N THR A 339 -17.97 2.28 -11.21
CA THR A 339 -16.55 2.58 -11.05
C THR A 339 -15.76 1.80 -12.09
N THR A 340 -15.16 2.52 -13.05
CA THR A 340 -14.28 1.98 -14.08
C THR A 340 -12.87 2.45 -13.78
N ALA A 341 -11.87 1.57 -13.82
CA ALA A 341 -10.49 1.99 -13.63
C ALA A 341 -9.50 1.16 -14.44
N TRP A 342 -8.45 1.84 -14.87
CA TRP A 342 -7.26 1.23 -15.43
C TRP A 342 -6.06 1.65 -14.60
N ARG A 343 -5.22 0.66 -14.22
CA ARG A 343 -4.03 0.88 -13.39
C ARG A 343 -2.85 0.14 -13.97
N PHE A 344 -1.64 0.67 -13.71
CA PHE A 344 -0.38 -0.02 -14.00
C PHE A 344 0.58 0.09 -12.83
N TRP A 345 1.48 -0.87 -12.74
CA TRP A 345 2.63 -0.86 -11.85
C TRP A 345 3.85 -1.39 -12.61
N THR A 346 4.99 -0.74 -12.41
CA THR A 346 6.28 -1.19 -12.91
C THR A 346 7.29 -1.20 -11.78
N TRP A 347 8.22 -2.14 -11.82
CA TRP A 347 9.30 -2.23 -10.85
C TRP A 347 10.58 -2.66 -11.55
N ASP A 348 11.70 -1.92 -11.32
CA ASP A 348 13.02 -2.16 -11.90
C ASP A 348 14.05 -2.34 -10.78
N PRO A 349 14.21 -3.58 -10.27
CA PRO A 349 15.14 -3.88 -9.20
C PRO A 349 16.51 -4.26 -9.70
N SER A 350 17.53 -3.93 -8.90
CA SER A 350 18.82 -4.61 -8.84
C SER A 350 19.17 -4.79 -7.37
N ASN A 351 19.38 -6.02 -6.95
CA ASN A 351 19.60 -6.35 -5.54
C ASN A 351 20.94 -7.05 -5.35
N ASP A 352 21.64 -6.70 -4.29
CA ASP A 352 22.65 -7.56 -3.70
C ASP A 352 21.91 -8.61 -2.86
N ARG A 353 21.82 -9.81 -3.37
CA ARG A 353 20.93 -10.84 -2.79
C ARG A 353 21.60 -11.68 -1.72
N ASP A 354 22.93 -11.74 -1.72
CA ASP A 354 23.68 -12.44 -0.69
C ASP A 354 24.00 -11.54 0.52
N PHE A 355 23.80 -10.21 0.38
CA PHE A 355 23.99 -9.21 1.44
C PHE A 355 25.41 -9.18 2.00
N THR A 356 26.41 -9.49 1.18
CA THR A 356 27.83 -9.48 1.55
C THR A 356 28.68 -8.82 0.48
N GLY A 357 29.94 -8.52 0.78
CA GLY A 357 30.94 -8.09 -0.21
C GLY A 357 31.51 -9.23 -1.04
N LEU A 358 30.91 -10.43 -1.01
CA LEU A 358 31.29 -11.59 -1.80
C LEU A 358 30.50 -11.63 -3.09
N GLN A 359 31.15 -11.87 -4.21
CA GLN A 359 30.46 -12.09 -5.48
C GLN A 359 29.82 -13.48 -5.54
N VAL A 360 28.78 -13.70 -4.72
CA VAL A 360 27.95 -14.91 -4.80
C VAL A 360 26.99 -14.78 -5.98
N LEU A 361 26.25 -13.69 -6.05
CA LEU A 361 25.39 -13.33 -7.18
C LEU A 361 25.86 -11.98 -7.76
N ALA A 362 26.47 -12.02 -8.94
CA ALA A 362 26.88 -10.82 -9.67
C ALA A 362 25.69 -10.01 -10.22
N LYS A 363 24.53 -10.65 -10.41
CA LYS A 363 23.27 -10.00 -10.80
C LYS A 363 22.09 -10.68 -10.13
N SER A 364 21.17 -9.86 -9.63
CA SER A 364 19.84 -10.29 -9.21
C SER A 364 18.84 -9.19 -9.58
N GLN A 365 18.25 -9.33 -10.76
CA GLN A 365 17.36 -8.34 -11.36
C GLN A 365 16.07 -9.04 -11.77
N ASN A 366 14.92 -8.43 -11.45
CA ASN A 366 13.62 -9.03 -11.73
C ASN A 366 12.59 -7.95 -12.10
N PRO A 367 12.83 -7.18 -13.18
CA PRO A 367 11.91 -6.16 -13.61
C PRO A 367 10.52 -6.76 -13.87
N SER A 368 9.52 -6.12 -13.31
CA SER A 368 8.13 -6.57 -13.36
C SER A 368 7.23 -5.43 -13.84
N ARG A 369 6.20 -5.80 -14.58
CA ARG A 369 5.15 -4.88 -15.02
C ARG A 369 3.79 -5.55 -14.85
N GLN A 370 2.87 -4.83 -14.21
CA GLN A 370 1.48 -5.25 -14.10
C GLN A 370 0.57 -4.18 -14.68
N THR A 371 -0.47 -4.61 -15.39
CA THR A 371 -1.60 -3.78 -15.81
C THR A 371 -2.89 -4.42 -15.35
N GLN A 372 -3.86 -3.61 -14.99
CA GLN A 372 -5.20 -4.07 -14.63
C GLN A 372 -6.28 -3.13 -15.16
N PHE A 373 -7.42 -3.71 -15.50
CA PHE A 373 -8.68 -3.03 -15.73
C PHE A 373 -9.71 -3.55 -14.74
N THR A 374 -10.52 -2.66 -14.17
CA THR A 374 -11.60 -3.03 -13.24
C THR A 374 -12.88 -2.31 -13.59
N GLN A 375 -14.01 -3.00 -13.45
CA GLN A 375 -15.35 -2.45 -13.55
C GLN A 375 -16.20 -2.95 -12.38
N GLU A 376 -16.77 -2.02 -11.63
CA GLU A 376 -17.80 -2.33 -10.62
C GLU A 376 -19.06 -1.53 -10.96
N VAL A 377 -20.21 -2.20 -10.95
CA VAL A 377 -21.52 -1.55 -11.00
C VAL A 377 -22.32 -2.03 -9.82
N ARG A 378 -22.80 -1.12 -8.98
CA ARG A 378 -23.59 -1.46 -7.79
C ARG A 378 -24.74 -0.49 -7.58
N TYR A 379 -25.82 -1.01 -7.01
CA TYR A 379 -26.91 -0.22 -6.49
C TYR A 379 -26.96 -0.37 -4.97
N ALA A 380 -27.03 0.75 -4.26
CA ALA A 380 -27.15 0.79 -2.80
C ALA A 380 -28.31 1.69 -2.40
N GLY A 381 -29.25 1.20 -1.60
CA GLY A 381 -30.39 1.99 -1.20
C GLY A 381 -31.44 1.24 -0.39
N GLN A 382 -32.54 1.92 -0.12
CA GLN A 382 -33.71 1.37 0.53
C GLN A 382 -34.53 0.61 -0.52
N LEU A 383 -34.77 -0.68 -0.31
CA LEU A 383 -35.56 -1.53 -1.19
C LEU A 383 -37.03 -1.59 -0.78
N THR A 384 -37.28 -1.62 0.55
CA THR A 384 -38.62 -1.54 1.15
C THR A 384 -38.53 -0.72 2.44
N SER A 385 -39.64 -0.48 3.13
CA SER A 385 -39.62 0.20 4.44
C SER A 385 -38.76 -0.50 5.52
N LYS A 386 -38.50 -1.80 5.36
CA LYS A 386 -37.74 -2.63 6.32
C LYS A 386 -36.44 -3.20 5.76
N ILE A 387 -36.17 -3.06 4.47
CA ILE A 387 -35.02 -3.67 3.82
C ILE A 387 -34.24 -2.60 3.06
N SER A 388 -33.01 -2.39 3.44
CA SER A 388 -32.02 -1.69 2.65
C SER A 388 -30.89 -2.63 2.25
N GLY A 389 -30.07 -2.23 1.28
CA GLY A 389 -28.96 -3.10 0.90
C GLY A 389 -28.12 -2.58 -0.25
N VAL A 390 -27.18 -3.40 -0.62
CA VAL A 390 -26.32 -3.22 -1.80
C VAL A 390 -26.34 -4.50 -2.63
N VAL A 391 -26.39 -4.35 -3.94
CA VAL A 391 -26.18 -5.44 -4.92
C VAL A 391 -25.29 -4.91 -6.02
N GLY A 392 -24.39 -5.75 -6.53
CA GLY A 392 -23.47 -5.31 -7.57
C GLY A 392 -22.82 -6.45 -8.33
N VAL A 393 -22.16 -6.06 -9.40
CA VAL A 393 -21.30 -6.92 -10.22
C VAL A 393 -19.90 -6.31 -10.26
N PHE A 394 -18.91 -7.18 -10.31
CA PHE A 394 -17.50 -6.79 -10.36
C PHE A 394 -16.76 -7.58 -11.43
N PHE A 395 -15.88 -6.92 -12.14
CA PHE A 395 -14.98 -7.53 -13.11
C PHE A 395 -13.57 -6.97 -12.94
N ILE A 396 -12.56 -7.83 -13.05
CA ILE A 396 -11.15 -7.45 -13.15
C ILE A 396 -10.46 -8.30 -14.21
N ASP A 397 -9.64 -7.65 -15.02
CA ASP A 397 -8.66 -8.27 -15.91
C ASP A 397 -7.29 -7.73 -15.54
N GLN A 398 -6.32 -8.61 -15.33
CA GLN A 398 -4.96 -8.19 -15.00
C GLN A 398 -3.92 -9.08 -15.67
N THR A 399 -2.82 -8.45 -16.10
CA THR A 399 -1.65 -9.15 -16.63
C THR A 399 -0.41 -8.70 -15.87
N SER A 400 0.38 -9.65 -15.37
CA SER A 400 1.70 -9.44 -14.80
C SER A 400 2.77 -10.07 -15.68
N LYS A 401 3.83 -9.33 -15.96
CA LYS A 401 5.00 -9.81 -16.74
C LYS A 401 6.26 -9.56 -15.95
N THR A 402 7.13 -10.56 -15.92
CA THR A 402 8.41 -10.52 -15.21
C THR A 402 9.53 -10.99 -16.16
N ASN A 403 10.62 -10.22 -16.21
CA ASN A 403 11.81 -10.54 -17.00
C ASN A 403 13.02 -10.60 -16.06
N GLY A 404 13.22 -11.75 -15.40
CA GLY A 404 14.25 -11.93 -14.40
C GLY A 404 15.61 -12.28 -15.00
N THR A 405 16.68 -11.82 -14.35
CA THR A 405 18.06 -12.26 -14.62
C THR A 405 18.74 -12.49 -13.28
N GLU A 406 19.27 -13.71 -13.10
CA GLU A 406 20.21 -14.01 -12.02
C GLU A 406 21.50 -14.52 -12.62
N GLU A 407 22.65 -14.09 -12.10
CA GLU A 407 23.97 -14.47 -12.59
C GLU A 407 24.90 -14.70 -11.40
N SER A 408 25.53 -15.86 -11.38
CA SER A 408 26.47 -16.26 -10.36
C SER A 408 27.79 -15.50 -10.50
N GLY A 409 28.35 -15.11 -9.38
CA GLY A 409 29.72 -14.63 -9.27
C GLY A 409 30.74 -15.75 -8.96
N ASN A 410 31.96 -15.34 -8.71
CA ASN A 410 33.07 -16.26 -8.45
C ASN A 410 32.98 -17.00 -7.10
N ALA A 411 32.22 -16.49 -6.13
CA ALA A 411 32.01 -17.11 -4.82
C ALA A 411 30.81 -18.08 -4.77
N GLN A 412 30.00 -18.14 -5.83
CA GLN A 412 28.80 -18.98 -5.88
C GLN A 412 29.06 -20.45 -5.58
N TRP A 413 30.18 -20.99 -6.06
CA TRP A 413 30.53 -22.39 -5.89
C TRP A 413 30.49 -22.80 -4.41
N ARG A 414 31.03 -21.97 -3.52
CA ARG A 414 31.18 -22.32 -2.12
C ARG A 414 29.83 -22.29 -1.36
N PHE A 415 28.95 -21.35 -1.68
CA PHE A 415 27.61 -21.29 -1.13
C PHE A 415 26.71 -22.41 -1.65
N SER A 416 26.92 -22.86 -2.88
CA SER A 416 26.16 -23.95 -3.51
C SER A 416 26.71 -25.34 -3.21
N GLN A 417 27.93 -25.44 -2.72
CA GLN A 417 28.61 -26.70 -2.47
C GLN A 417 27.78 -27.65 -1.59
N SER A 418 27.35 -28.77 -2.13
CA SER A 418 26.51 -29.76 -1.46
C SER A 418 27.23 -31.05 -1.10
N THR A 419 28.47 -31.24 -1.57
CA THR A 419 29.33 -32.41 -1.29
C THR A 419 30.68 -31.95 -0.80
N THR A 420 31.47 -32.87 -0.22
CA THR A 420 32.82 -32.60 0.29
C THR A 420 33.88 -32.52 -0.79
N ASN A 421 33.57 -32.81 -2.07
CA ASN A 421 34.49 -32.70 -3.18
C ASN A 421 34.66 -31.25 -3.64
N THR A 422 35.43 -30.47 -2.88
CA THR A 422 35.69 -29.06 -3.15
C THR A 422 36.29 -28.83 -4.54
N ALA A 423 37.18 -29.70 -5.02
CA ALA A 423 37.86 -29.53 -6.30
C ALA A 423 36.90 -29.48 -7.50
N LEU A 424 35.84 -30.28 -7.50
CA LEU A 424 34.81 -30.22 -8.54
C LEU A 424 33.98 -28.92 -8.46
N TRP A 425 33.60 -28.51 -7.27
CA TRP A 425 32.80 -27.31 -7.09
C TRP A 425 33.57 -26.03 -7.39
N SER A 426 34.84 -25.95 -7.00
CA SER A 426 35.73 -24.81 -7.25
C SER A 426 36.40 -24.81 -8.63
N THR A 427 35.96 -25.65 -9.56
CA THR A 427 36.48 -25.66 -10.94
C THR A 427 36.41 -24.23 -11.53
N PRO A 428 37.54 -23.66 -11.99
CA PRO A 428 37.60 -22.30 -12.48
C PRO A 428 36.57 -22.00 -13.57
N GLY A 429 35.84 -20.89 -13.45
CA GLY A 429 34.83 -20.46 -14.40
C GLY A 429 33.53 -21.28 -14.38
N LEU A 430 33.41 -22.32 -13.51
CA LEU A 430 32.21 -23.17 -13.46
C LEU A 430 30.93 -22.37 -13.31
N PHE A 431 30.94 -21.45 -12.35
CA PHE A 431 29.77 -20.63 -12.02
C PHE A 431 29.91 -19.16 -12.42
N GLU A 432 31.12 -18.64 -12.58
CA GLU A 432 31.30 -17.23 -12.92
C GLU A 432 30.60 -16.88 -14.23
N GLY A 433 29.66 -15.95 -14.19
CA GLY A 433 28.79 -15.60 -15.30
C GLY A 433 27.74 -16.68 -15.66
N TYR A 434 27.62 -17.79 -14.88
CA TYR A 434 26.55 -18.76 -15.06
C TYR A 434 25.26 -18.22 -14.48
N GLY A 435 24.22 -18.11 -15.28
CA GLY A 435 22.99 -17.49 -14.88
C GLY A 435 21.73 -18.04 -15.54
N ILE A 436 20.63 -17.43 -15.20
CA ILE A 436 19.32 -17.69 -15.78
C ILE A 436 18.69 -16.39 -16.28
N LYS A 437 17.95 -16.51 -17.38
CA LYS A 437 16.96 -15.52 -17.83
C LYS A 437 15.59 -16.15 -17.73
N THR A 438 14.70 -15.46 -17.00
CA THR A 438 13.34 -15.91 -16.75
C THR A 438 12.36 -14.93 -17.40
N ASN A 439 11.42 -15.44 -18.18
CA ASN A 439 10.25 -14.72 -18.65
C ASN A 439 9.02 -15.40 -18.07
N ALA A 440 8.23 -14.65 -17.33
CA ALA A 440 6.96 -15.12 -16.78
C ALA A 440 5.84 -14.13 -17.16
N LYS A 441 4.73 -14.67 -17.62
CA LYS A 441 3.50 -13.92 -17.86
C LYS A 441 2.38 -14.61 -17.09
N ILE A 442 1.67 -13.87 -16.28
CA ILE A 442 0.49 -14.34 -15.56
C ILE A 442 -0.67 -13.43 -15.96
N HIS A 443 -1.72 -14.04 -16.49
CA HIS A 443 -2.97 -13.38 -16.80
C HIS A 443 -4.04 -13.89 -15.85
N SER A 444 -4.84 -13.00 -15.27
CA SER A 444 -5.92 -13.37 -14.37
C SER A 444 -7.15 -12.53 -14.65
N THR A 445 -8.30 -13.19 -14.71
CA THR A 445 -9.62 -12.54 -14.74
C THR A 445 -10.43 -12.97 -13.53
N SER A 446 -11.29 -12.09 -13.06
CA SER A 446 -12.27 -12.43 -12.02
C SER A 446 -13.57 -11.68 -12.28
N THR A 447 -14.67 -12.42 -12.22
CA THR A 447 -16.02 -11.88 -12.33
C THR A 447 -16.82 -12.27 -11.09
N ALA A 448 -17.60 -11.35 -10.56
CA ALA A 448 -18.41 -11.64 -9.39
C ALA A 448 -19.77 -10.93 -9.40
N VAL A 449 -20.73 -11.59 -8.77
CA VAL A 449 -22.00 -11.00 -8.35
C VAL A 449 -22.05 -11.01 -6.84
N PHE A 450 -22.41 -9.89 -6.23
CA PHE A 450 -22.41 -9.76 -4.77
C PHE A 450 -23.62 -8.96 -4.27
N GLY A 451 -23.97 -9.17 -3.01
CA GLY A 451 -24.96 -8.35 -2.34
C GLY A 451 -24.98 -8.57 -0.84
N GLN A 452 -25.47 -7.57 -0.14
CA GLN A 452 -25.79 -7.62 1.28
C GLN A 452 -27.08 -6.85 1.50
N ILE A 453 -27.99 -7.42 2.27
CA ILE A 453 -29.18 -6.72 2.73
C ILE A 453 -29.08 -6.43 4.22
N ASP A 454 -29.75 -5.39 4.65
CA ASP A 454 -29.96 -5.02 6.04
C ASP A 454 -31.47 -5.07 6.27
N TRP A 455 -31.92 -6.13 6.93
CA TRP A 455 -33.32 -6.38 7.21
C TRP A 455 -33.65 -5.96 8.64
N ALA A 456 -34.35 -4.86 8.78
CA ALA A 456 -34.89 -4.40 10.06
C ALA A 456 -36.11 -5.26 10.45
N ILE A 457 -35.86 -6.31 11.24
CA ILE A 457 -36.94 -7.17 11.81
C ILE A 457 -37.80 -6.34 12.74
N THR A 458 -37.14 -5.54 13.60
CA THR A 458 -37.71 -4.49 14.44
C THR A 458 -36.87 -3.22 14.33
N GLU A 459 -37.26 -2.13 14.99
CA GLU A 459 -36.45 -0.91 15.06
C GLU A 459 -35.09 -1.12 15.76
N ARG A 460 -34.94 -2.21 16.52
CA ARG A 460 -33.73 -2.53 17.27
C ARG A 460 -32.98 -3.75 16.78
N LEU A 461 -33.64 -4.67 16.09
CA LEU A 461 -33.04 -5.91 15.63
C LEU A 461 -32.91 -5.91 14.12
N HIS A 462 -31.68 -6.00 13.64
CA HIS A 462 -31.33 -6.09 12.23
C HIS A 462 -30.60 -7.40 11.93
N ILE A 463 -30.91 -8.01 10.81
CA ILE A 463 -30.21 -9.19 10.27
C ILE A 463 -29.61 -8.81 8.93
N LEU A 464 -28.32 -9.05 8.79
CA LEU A 464 -27.54 -8.62 7.63
C LEU A 464 -26.88 -9.83 6.94
N PRO A 465 -27.61 -10.60 6.11
CA PRO A 465 -26.99 -11.59 5.25
C PRO A 465 -26.28 -10.93 4.07
N GLY A 466 -25.08 -11.40 3.79
CA GLY A 466 -24.29 -11.03 2.61
C GLY A 466 -23.82 -12.26 1.87
N LEU A 467 -23.81 -12.21 0.55
CA LEU A 467 -23.39 -13.30 -0.31
C LEU A 467 -22.65 -12.76 -1.53
N ARG A 468 -21.63 -13.50 -1.95
CA ARG A 468 -20.89 -13.26 -3.19
C ARG A 468 -20.58 -14.58 -3.86
N TYR A 469 -20.74 -14.60 -5.18
CA TYR A 469 -20.28 -15.66 -6.07
C TYR A 469 -19.18 -15.12 -6.97
N ASN A 470 -18.06 -15.82 -7.04
CA ASN A 470 -16.94 -15.48 -7.90
C ASN A 470 -16.70 -16.58 -8.93
N TYR A 471 -16.22 -16.17 -10.10
CA TYR A 471 -15.55 -17.01 -11.08
C TYR A 471 -14.18 -16.38 -11.34
N ASP A 472 -13.13 -17.12 -11.09
CA ASP A 472 -11.74 -16.73 -11.25
C ASP A 472 -11.04 -17.62 -12.28
N SER A 473 -10.25 -17.04 -13.18
CA SER A 473 -9.39 -17.74 -14.13
C SER A 473 -7.99 -17.18 -14.05
N LYS A 474 -6.99 -18.07 -14.07
CA LYS A 474 -5.58 -17.67 -14.02
C LYS A 474 -4.76 -18.55 -14.94
N ASP A 475 -4.05 -17.92 -15.90
CA ASP A 475 -3.13 -18.54 -16.83
C ASP A 475 -1.70 -18.07 -16.56
N ALA A 476 -0.74 -18.97 -16.72
CA ALA A 476 0.67 -18.71 -16.54
C ALA A 476 1.50 -19.31 -17.67
N ASP A 477 2.30 -18.46 -18.33
CA ASP A 477 3.37 -18.85 -19.22
C ASP A 477 4.71 -18.60 -18.51
N TYR A 478 5.52 -19.63 -18.38
CA TYR A 478 6.83 -19.55 -17.74
C TYR A 478 7.91 -20.16 -18.60
N TYR A 479 8.97 -19.39 -18.81
CA TYR A 479 10.14 -19.83 -19.57
C TYR A 479 11.41 -19.34 -18.91
N ARG A 480 12.34 -20.25 -18.63
CA ARG A 480 13.64 -19.99 -18.02
C ARG A 480 14.72 -20.74 -18.76
N VAL A 481 15.79 -20.02 -19.14
CA VAL A 481 16.98 -20.60 -19.79
C VAL A 481 18.22 -20.26 -19.02
N THR A 482 19.13 -21.19 -18.98
CA THR A 482 20.48 -21.01 -18.45
C THR A 482 21.40 -20.43 -19.51
N TYR A 483 22.43 -19.70 -19.07
CA TYR A 483 23.49 -19.17 -19.94
C TYR A 483 24.82 -19.06 -19.20
N GLY A 484 25.91 -18.90 -19.93
CA GLY A 484 27.23 -18.58 -19.37
C GLY A 484 27.88 -19.73 -18.58
N GLY A 485 28.87 -19.38 -17.77
CA GLY A 485 29.70 -20.30 -17.01
C GLY A 485 30.59 -21.18 -17.91
N LEU A 486 31.35 -22.07 -17.28
CA LEU A 486 32.24 -22.99 -18.00
C LEU A 486 31.45 -23.85 -19.00
N GLN A 487 31.89 -23.82 -20.25
CA GLN A 487 31.43 -24.76 -21.29
C GLN A 487 32.20 -26.08 -21.15
N THR A 488 31.49 -27.15 -20.87
CA THR A 488 32.12 -28.47 -20.60
C THR A 488 31.24 -29.61 -21.07
N THR A 489 31.87 -30.72 -21.39
CA THR A 489 31.23 -32.01 -21.69
C THR A 489 31.32 -32.99 -20.51
N ASP A 490 32.00 -32.62 -19.42
CA ASP A 490 32.09 -33.44 -18.21
C ASP A 490 30.71 -33.57 -17.54
N PRO A 491 30.17 -34.79 -17.44
CA PRO A 491 28.86 -35.03 -16.87
C PRO A 491 28.75 -34.59 -15.40
N ALA A 492 29.82 -34.66 -14.61
CA ALA A 492 29.83 -34.26 -13.21
C ALA A 492 29.71 -32.75 -13.08
N LEU A 493 30.45 -31.98 -13.87
CA LEU A 493 30.37 -30.53 -13.88
C LEU A 493 29.03 -30.03 -14.43
N ILE A 494 28.49 -30.69 -15.44
CA ILE A 494 27.14 -30.39 -15.97
C ILE A 494 26.10 -30.64 -14.90
N ALA A 495 26.17 -31.75 -14.14
CA ALA A 495 25.24 -32.05 -13.06
C ALA A 495 25.31 -31.00 -11.94
N ILE A 496 26.51 -30.54 -11.58
CA ILE A 496 26.71 -29.47 -10.59
C ILE A 496 26.09 -28.15 -11.06
N LYS A 497 26.34 -27.72 -12.30
CA LYS A 497 25.70 -26.53 -12.88
C LYS A 497 24.18 -26.62 -12.82
N LYS A 498 23.61 -27.75 -13.27
CA LYS A 498 22.16 -27.98 -13.26
C LYS A 498 21.55 -27.99 -11.85
N SER A 499 22.34 -28.34 -10.82
CA SER A 499 21.85 -28.28 -9.42
C SER A 499 21.68 -26.87 -8.89
N VAL A 500 22.32 -25.87 -9.50
CA VAL A 500 22.17 -24.44 -9.15
C VAL A 500 21.11 -23.81 -10.05
N TYR A 501 21.26 -23.90 -11.35
CA TYR A 501 20.30 -23.41 -12.33
C TYR A 501 20.01 -24.43 -13.42
N SER A 502 18.75 -24.53 -13.81
CA SER A 502 18.30 -25.41 -14.91
C SER A 502 17.25 -24.70 -15.76
N ASP A 503 17.19 -25.10 -17.02
CA ASP A 503 16.13 -24.68 -17.92
C ASP A 503 14.78 -25.18 -17.42
N GLN A 504 13.74 -24.38 -17.61
CA GLN A 504 12.39 -24.74 -17.25
C GLN A 504 11.40 -24.03 -18.17
N ALA A 505 10.39 -24.75 -18.62
CA ALA A 505 9.28 -24.18 -19.39
C ALA A 505 8.00 -24.91 -19.04
N PHE A 506 6.94 -24.15 -18.84
CA PHE A 506 5.60 -24.69 -18.66
C PHE A 506 4.53 -23.65 -18.99
N VAL A 507 3.37 -24.13 -19.36
CA VAL A 507 2.12 -23.38 -19.42
C VAL A 507 1.17 -24.06 -18.44
N ALA A 508 0.49 -23.26 -17.62
CA ALA A 508 -0.47 -23.75 -16.64
C ALA A 508 -1.68 -22.82 -16.62
N GLY A 509 -2.84 -23.37 -16.38
CA GLY A 509 -4.09 -22.63 -16.20
C GLY A 509 -4.94 -23.27 -15.11
N ASP A 510 -5.74 -22.45 -14.45
CA ASP A 510 -6.68 -22.87 -13.41
C ASP A 510 -7.90 -21.97 -13.42
N ASP A 511 -9.07 -22.60 -13.36
CA ASP A 511 -10.36 -21.91 -13.24
C ASP A 511 -11.04 -22.38 -11.96
N ASP A 512 -11.57 -21.45 -11.19
CA ASP A 512 -12.22 -21.76 -9.92
C ASP A 512 -13.50 -20.92 -9.72
N THR A 513 -14.40 -21.47 -8.94
CA THR A 513 -15.63 -20.81 -8.51
C THR A 513 -15.74 -20.86 -6.99
N ASP A 514 -16.08 -19.74 -6.37
CA ASP A 514 -16.14 -19.62 -4.93
C ASP A 514 -17.41 -18.87 -4.47
N PHE A 515 -17.94 -19.32 -3.34
CA PHE A 515 -18.97 -18.61 -2.60
C PHE A 515 -18.42 -18.05 -1.30
N SER A 516 -18.55 -16.75 -1.14
CA SER A 516 -18.25 -16.07 0.13
C SER A 516 -19.54 -15.52 0.73
N GLY A 517 -19.75 -15.76 2.01
CA GLY A 517 -20.95 -15.26 2.70
C GLY A 517 -20.67 -14.82 4.12
N ASN A 518 -21.54 -13.96 4.62
CA ASN A 518 -21.58 -13.57 6.03
C ASN A 518 -23.02 -13.41 6.50
N LEU A 519 -23.23 -13.61 7.79
CA LEU A 519 -24.47 -13.29 8.48
C LEU A 519 -24.13 -12.49 9.73
N THR A 520 -24.65 -11.28 9.80
CA THR A 520 -24.48 -10.42 10.98
C THR A 520 -25.84 -10.20 11.62
N VAL A 521 -25.91 -10.30 12.93
CA VAL A 521 -27.05 -9.90 13.75
C VAL A 521 -26.63 -8.67 14.52
N ASN A 522 -27.35 -7.58 14.35
CA ASN A 522 -27.09 -6.32 15.04
C ASN A 522 -28.31 -5.97 15.92
N TYR A 523 -28.08 -5.78 17.20
CA TYR A 523 -29.10 -5.39 18.15
C TYR A 523 -28.79 -4.06 18.83
N LYS A 524 -29.63 -3.08 18.61
CA LYS A 524 -29.53 -1.75 19.23
C LYS A 524 -30.01 -1.82 20.69
N VAL A 525 -29.08 -1.98 21.61
CA VAL A 525 -29.36 -2.06 23.05
C VAL A 525 -29.85 -0.70 23.55
N SER A 526 -29.22 0.40 23.11
CA SER A 526 -29.62 1.79 23.37
C SER A 526 -29.19 2.69 22.21
N ASP A 527 -29.51 3.98 22.26
CA ASP A 527 -29.07 4.95 21.22
C ASP A 527 -27.54 5.11 21.14
N LYS A 528 -26.82 4.62 22.14
CA LYS A 528 -25.35 4.70 22.24
C LYS A 528 -24.63 3.36 22.17
N VAL A 529 -25.37 2.25 22.19
CA VAL A 529 -24.80 0.90 22.29
C VAL A 529 -25.47 -0.04 21.31
N ASN A 530 -24.69 -0.59 20.40
CA ASN A 530 -25.04 -1.69 19.50
C ASN A 530 -24.29 -2.95 19.91
N ALA A 531 -24.91 -4.12 19.80
CA ALA A 531 -24.34 -5.44 20.08
C ALA A 531 -24.51 -6.38 18.88
#